data_492ade68365e6f4e7e059dbb37840c7c
#
_entry.id   492ade68365e6f4e7e059dbb37840c7c
#
_cell.length_a   1.000
_cell.length_b   1.000
_cell.length_c   1.000
_cell.angle_alpha   90.00
_cell.angle_beta   90.00
_cell.angle_gamma   90.00
#
_symmetry.space_group_name_H-M   'P 1'
#
loop_
_entity.id
_entity.type
_entity.pdbx_description
1 polymer ?
#
loop_
_entity_poly.entity_id
_entity_poly.type
_entity_poly.pdbx_seq_one_letter_code
_entity_poly.pdbx_strand_id
1 'polypeptide(L)'
;MDARKLSHSMLTELRKRGVGSVQDGQSPEIVAAALGINRGTIYGWLARYRSGGWSSLDARKRGGRKPKLDGKAMRWIYRTVTQKNPLQLQFTFALWSAKMVGQLIEQRFGVKLSKASVCRLLNQLGLTPQRPVWRAYQQRPEEVQRWLDDEYPRIRRLAQKRKATIFFGDEAGLRSEHHAGTPWAIRGKTPVVSSTGARFGLSLISAVSAQGELRFMTVNSRVGAKVFIEFLKRLLHNADRAIFLIVDGHPVHKAKIVSKFVESTQGRLQLFLLPPYSPELNPDERVWNDLKNNAVGRQRVDSPRQLHKAVISHLRVVQKSPHRVRSYFQNETTKYAA
;
A
#
# COMPACT_ATOMS: atom_id res chain seq x y z
N MET A 1 32.45 33.23 22.66
CA MET A 1 31.14 32.68 22.22
C MET A 1 31.25 32.13 20.80
N ASP A 2 30.78 30.90 20.51
CA ASP A 2 30.78 30.39 19.11
C ASP A 2 29.48 30.81 18.40
N ALA A 3 29.57 31.89 17.62
CA ALA A 3 28.43 32.47 16.89
C ALA A 3 27.79 31.50 15.88
N ARG A 4 28.44 30.37 15.52
CA ARG A 4 27.92 29.35 14.62
C ARG A 4 26.80 28.49 15.24
N LYS A 5 26.72 28.52 16.58
CA LYS A 5 25.69 27.79 17.35
C LYS A 5 24.44 28.63 17.64
N LEU A 6 24.47 29.93 17.31
CA LEU A 6 23.33 30.81 17.53
C LEU A 6 22.30 30.72 16.41
N SER A 7 21.02 30.88 16.76
CA SER A 7 19.95 31.00 15.78
C SER A 7 20.11 32.31 14.95
N HIS A 8 19.49 32.35 13.76
CA HIS A 8 19.55 33.55 12.92
C HIS A 8 18.94 34.78 13.62
N SER A 9 17.90 34.62 14.42
CA SER A 9 17.32 35.70 15.22
C SER A 9 18.28 36.21 16.28
N MET A 10 18.93 35.32 17.02
CA MET A 10 19.94 35.68 18.03
C MET A 10 21.16 36.35 17.41
N LEU A 11 21.59 35.87 16.22
CA LEU A 11 22.69 36.51 15.49
C LEU A 11 22.32 37.91 14.99
N THR A 12 21.08 38.12 14.52
CA THR A 12 20.58 39.44 14.13
C THR A 12 20.58 40.40 15.30
N GLU A 13 20.01 39.94 16.42
CA GLU A 13 19.96 40.76 17.64
C GLU A 13 21.34 41.11 18.17
N LEU A 14 22.26 40.14 18.23
CA LEU A 14 23.63 40.34 18.65
C LEU A 14 24.35 41.39 17.78
N ARG A 15 24.12 41.34 16.46
CA ARG A 15 24.70 42.31 15.52
C ARG A 15 24.13 43.72 15.73
N LYS A 16 22.81 43.83 15.88
CA LYS A 16 22.11 45.10 16.09
C LYS A 16 22.54 45.73 17.42
N ARG A 17 22.60 44.96 18.49
CA ARG A 17 23.09 45.45 19.80
C ARG A 17 24.55 45.88 19.72
N GLY A 18 25.43 45.09 19.11
CA GLY A 18 26.84 45.46 18.97
C GLY A 18 27.04 46.74 18.18
N VAL A 19 26.31 46.90 17.07
CA VAL A 19 26.37 48.15 16.28
C VAL A 19 25.75 49.32 17.04
N GLY A 20 24.61 49.12 17.74
CA GLY A 20 23.95 50.14 18.56
C GLY A 20 24.90 50.66 19.64
N SER A 21 25.52 49.78 20.42
CA SER A 21 26.49 50.20 21.45
C SER A 21 27.62 51.07 20.90
N VAL A 22 28.08 50.79 19.68
CA VAL A 22 29.13 51.65 19.05
C VAL A 22 28.53 52.98 18.58
N GLN A 23 27.28 53.03 18.10
CA GLN A 23 26.60 54.28 17.74
C GLN A 23 26.34 55.16 18.97
N ASP A 24 26.12 54.51 20.13
CA ASP A 24 25.96 55.17 21.43
C ASP A 24 27.29 55.64 22.02
N GLY A 25 28.40 55.59 21.27
CA GLY A 25 29.70 56.15 21.61
C GLY A 25 30.70 55.21 22.27
N GLN A 26 30.39 53.89 22.38
CA GLN A 26 31.36 52.92 22.90
C GLN A 26 32.43 52.58 21.85
N SER A 27 33.66 52.31 22.31
CA SER A 27 34.70 51.83 21.41
C SER A 27 34.37 50.46 20.84
N PRO A 28 34.55 50.25 19.51
CA PRO A 28 34.34 48.95 18.90
C PRO A 28 35.09 47.80 19.55
N GLU A 29 36.31 48.09 20.10
CA GLU A 29 37.14 47.12 20.79
C GLU A 29 36.50 46.66 22.11
N ILE A 30 35.97 47.61 22.88
CA ILE A 30 35.27 47.32 24.16
C ILE A 30 34.04 46.50 23.88
N VAL A 31 33.24 46.91 22.87
CA VAL A 31 32.03 46.14 22.48
C VAL A 31 32.37 44.72 22.00
N ALA A 32 33.44 44.58 21.22
CA ALA A 32 33.87 43.25 20.75
C ALA A 32 34.29 42.35 21.93
N ALA A 33 35.06 42.91 22.88
CA ALA A 33 35.45 42.17 24.08
C ALA A 33 34.24 41.78 24.94
N ALA A 34 33.32 42.71 25.20
CA ALA A 34 32.08 42.46 25.96
C ALA A 34 31.20 41.39 25.34
N LEU A 35 31.10 41.36 24.01
CA LEU A 35 30.33 40.35 23.28
C LEU A 35 31.08 39.00 23.06
N GLY A 36 32.36 38.96 23.43
CA GLY A 36 33.21 37.77 23.23
C GLY A 36 33.42 37.42 21.74
N ILE A 37 33.53 38.45 20.89
CA ILE A 37 33.74 38.29 19.44
C ILE A 37 35.08 38.89 19.01
N ASN A 38 35.55 38.45 17.83
CA ASN A 38 36.79 39.01 17.28
C ASN A 38 36.58 40.50 16.85
N ARG A 39 37.60 41.32 17.06
CA ARG A 39 37.65 42.74 16.64
C ARG A 39 37.22 42.93 15.18
N GLY A 40 37.72 42.10 14.24
CA GLY A 40 37.34 42.17 12.83
C GLY A 40 35.86 41.93 12.58
N THR A 41 35.17 41.21 13.47
CA THR A 41 33.74 40.92 13.35
C THR A 41 32.88 42.17 13.57
N ILE A 42 33.20 42.99 14.63
CA ILE A 42 32.43 44.20 14.91
C ILE A 42 32.63 45.22 13.81
N TYR A 43 33.87 45.41 13.32
CA TYR A 43 34.16 46.28 12.18
C TYR A 43 33.45 45.84 10.91
N GLY A 44 33.34 44.51 10.66
CA GLY A 44 32.56 43.98 9.56
C GLY A 44 31.06 44.27 9.68
N TRP A 45 30.50 44.28 10.90
CA TRP A 45 29.13 44.69 11.14
C TRP A 45 28.90 46.18 10.93
N LEU A 46 29.83 47.03 11.40
CA LEU A 46 29.78 48.44 11.16
C LEU A 46 29.87 48.80 9.67
N ALA A 47 30.74 48.14 8.91
CA ALA A 47 30.83 48.31 7.47
C ALA A 47 29.51 47.95 6.78
N ARG A 48 28.86 46.84 7.15
CA ARG A 48 27.53 46.47 6.65
C ARG A 48 26.47 47.51 7.01
N TYR A 49 26.45 47.95 8.25
CA TYR A 49 25.53 49.01 8.69
C TYR A 49 25.67 50.28 7.87
N ARG A 50 26.90 50.74 7.64
CA ARG A 50 27.18 51.94 6.82
C ARG A 50 26.71 51.79 5.37
N SER A 51 26.80 50.58 4.81
CA SER A 51 26.41 50.33 3.42
C SER A 51 24.90 50.06 3.22
N GLY A 52 24.17 49.55 4.23
CA GLY A 52 22.79 49.11 4.06
C GLY A 52 21.90 49.27 5.29
N GLY A 53 22.32 50.05 6.30
CA GLY A 53 21.52 50.31 7.49
C GLY A 53 21.25 49.07 8.34
N TRP A 54 20.28 49.17 9.24
CA TRP A 54 19.92 48.12 10.19
C TRP A 54 19.49 46.83 9.53
N SER A 55 18.83 46.88 8.36
CA SER A 55 18.39 45.70 7.63
C SER A 55 19.54 44.84 7.07
N SER A 56 20.71 45.43 6.84
CA SER A 56 21.91 44.73 6.37
C SER A 56 22.53 43.82 7.43
N LEU A 57 22.18 44.02 8.70
CA LEU A 57 22.64 43.24 9.84
C LEU A 57 21.82 41.95 10.03
N ASP A 58 20.69 41.83 9.38
CA ASP A 58 19.84 40.63 9.48
C ASP A 58 20.59 39.39 9.03
N ALA A 59 20.57 38.36 9.87
CA ALA A 59 21.21 37.09 9.55
C ALA A 59 20.37 36.32 8.51
N ARG A 60 20.96 36.11 7.34
CA ARG A 60 20.33 35.35 6.26
C ARG A 60 20.89 33.95 6.20
N LYS A 61 20.02 32.98 5.90
CA LYS A 61 20.47 31.61 5.65
C LYS A 61 21.45 31.62 4.46
N ARG A 62 22.62 31.03 4.65
CA ARG A 62 23.56 30.87 3.54
C ARG A 62 22.95 30.04 2.44
N GLY A 63 23.05 30.49 1.21
CA GLY A 63 22.65 29.69 0.05
C GLY A 63 23.43 28.39 0.02
N GLY A 64 22.76 27.27 -0.14
CA GLY A 64 23.40 25.97 -0.34
C GLY A 64 24.03 25.84 -1.73
N ARG A 65 24.64 24.69 -2.00
CA ARG A 65 25.16 24.37 -3.34
C ARG A 65 24.01 24.46 -4.37
N LYS A 66 24.25 25.11 -5.49
CA LYS A 66 23.29 25.17 -6.59
C LYS A 66 22.86 23.75 -7.02
N PRO A 67 21.57 23.50 -7.23
CA PRO A 67 21.09 22.20 -7.73
C PRO A 67 21.77 21.86 -9.07
N LYS A 68 22.14 20.60 -9.25
CA LYS A 68 22.69 20.10 -10.53
C LYS A 68 21.66 20.05 -11.65
N LEU A 69 20.37 19.99 -11.30
CA LEU A 69 19.25 19.94 -12.22
C LEU A 69 18.37 21.16 -11.99
N ASP A 70 17.97 21.80 -13.04
CA ASP A 70 17.07 22.96 -13.01
C ASP A 70 15.59 22.55 -12.92
N GLY A 71 14.70 23.54 -12.81
CA GLY A 71 13.26 23.28 -12.74
C GLY A 71 12.67 22.67 -14.02
N LYS A 72 13.28 22.89 -15.19
CA LYS A 72 12.84 22.26 -16.45
C LYS A 72 13.18 20.78 -16.45
N ALA A 73 14.38 20.40 -16.03
CA ALA A 73 14.81 19.01 -15.87
C ALA A 73 13.94 18.27 -14.84
N MET A 74 13.64 18.91 -13.70
CA MET A 74 12.78 18.33 -12.67
C MET A 74 11.37 18.00 -13.19
N ARG A 75 10.73 18.95 -13.92
CA ARG A 75 9.42 18.73 -14.54
C ARG A 75 9.47 17.62 -15.58
N TRP A 76 10.52 17.55 -16.37
CA TRP A 76 10.67 16.51 -17.38
C TRP A 76 10.82 15.12 -16.74
N ILE A 77 11.64 15.00 -15.68
CA ILE A 77 11.80 13.74 -14.92
C ILE A 77 10.44 13.30 -14.35
N TYR A 78 9.72 14.21 -13.69
CA TYR A 78 8.39 13.92 -13.14
C TYR A 78 7.45 13.36 -14.21
N ARG A 79 7.28 14.08 -15.33
CA ARG A 79 6.41 13.63 -16.43
C ARG A 79 6.85 12.29 -17.01
N THR A 80 8.14 12.08 -17.17
CA THR A 80 8.64 10.83 -17.73
C THR A 80 8.36 9.65 -16.81
N VAL A 81 8.61 9.79 -15.50
CA VAL A 81 8.40 8.71 -14.53
C VAL A 81 6.90 8.42 -14.30
N THR A 82 6.03 9.44 -14.38
CA THR A 82 4.60 9.28 -14.12
C THR A 82 3.78 8.92 -15.35
N GLN A 83 4.23 9.29 -16.57
CA GLN A 83 3.43 9.15 -17.78
C GLN A 83 3.99 8.14 -18.78
N LYS A 84 5.24 7.69 -18.61
CA LYS A 84 5.88 6.74 -19.52
C LYS A 84 6.26 5.46 -18.82
N ASN A 85 6.08 4.35 -19.54
CA ASN A 85 6.61 3.07 -19.13
C ASN A 85 8.12 3.00 -19.47
N PRO A 86 9.00 2.49 -18.59
CA PRO A 86 10.42 2.32 -18.88
C PRO A 86 10.73 1.56 -20.18
N LEU A 87 9.90 0.58 -20.56
CA LEU A 87 10.07 -0.18 -21.81
C LEU A 87 10.00 0.73 -23.06
N GLN A 88 9.23 1.82 -23.02
CA GLN A 88 9.16 2.81 -24.10
C GLN A 88 10.45 3.60 -24.28
N LEU A 89 11.35 3.53 -23.29
CA LEU A 89 12.65 4.17 -23.28
C LEU A 89 13.79 3.13 -23.30
N GLN A 90 13.51 1.95 -23.85
CA GLN A 90 14.47 0.84 -24.08
C GLN A 90 15.09 0.26 -22.81
N PHE A 91 14.43 0.40 -21.64
CA PHE A 91 14.80 -0.32 -20.44
C PHE A 91 14.18 -1.73 -20.45
N THR A 92 14.86 -2.68 -19.81
CA THR A 92 14.43 -4.09 -19.78
C THR A 92 13.28 -4.40 -18.82
N PHE A 93 12.90 -3.48 -17.93
CA PHE A 93 11.86 -3.67 -16.92
C PHE A 93 10.72 -2.68 -17.11
N ALA A 94 9.49 -3.12 -16.80
CA ALA A 94 8.29 -2.31 -16.95
C ALA A 94 8.07 -1.31 -15.80
N LEU A 95 8.80 -1.42 -14.70
CA LEU A 95 8.65 -0.59 -13.50
C LEU A 95 9.90 0.25 -13.26
N TRP A 96 9.70 1.53 -12.95
CA TRP A 96 10.81 2.44 -12.65
C TRP A 96 11.55 2.04 -11.37
N SER A 97 12.86 1.89 -11.47
CA SER A 97 13.75 1.80 -10.33
C SER A 97 14.60 3.07 -10.21
N ALA A 98 15.09 3.38 -9.01
CA ALA A 98 15.99 4.53 -8.81
C ALA A 98 17.25 4.43 -9.68
N LYS A 99 17.74 3.23 -9.99
CA LYS A 99 18.90 3.01 -10.90
C LYS A 99 18.54 3.47 -12.31
N MET A 100 17.39 3.04 -12.84
CA MET A 100 16.96 3.41 -14.19
C MET A 100 16.70 4.91 -14.32
N VAL A 101 16.08 5.54 -13.30
CA VAL A 101 15.92 6.99 -13.28
C VAL A 101 17.27 7.70 -13.26
N GLY A 102 18.25 7.18 -12.53
CA GLY A 102 19.63 7.71 -12.53
C GLY A 102 20.29 7.63 -13.91
N GLN A 103 20.15 6.49 -14.60
CA GLN A 103 20.63 6.31 -15.97
C GLN A 103 19.94 7.26 -16.96
N LEU A 104 18.63 7.42 -16.84
CA LEU A 104 17.84 8.35 -17.65
C LEU A 104 18.30 9.80 -17.49
N ILE A 105 18.60 10.23 -16.24
CA ILE A 105 19.12 11.55 -15.95
C ILE A 105 20.51 11.75 -16.56
N GLU A 106 21.38 10.75 -16.43
CA GLU A 106 22.73 10.79 -17.01
C GLU A 106 22.69 10.87 -18.53
N GLN A 107 21.85 10.05 -19.17
CA GLN A 107 21.68 10.06 -20.63
C GLN A 107 21.13 11.40 -21.15
N ARG A 108 20.13 11.98 -20.48
CA ARG A 108 19.45 13.18 -20.98
C ARG A 108 20.15 14.49 -20.64
N PHE A 109 20.75 14.55 -19.44
CA PHE A 109 21.28 15.81 -18.89
C PHE A 109 22.80 15.78 -18.62
N GLY A 110 23.45 14.63 -18.85
CA GLY A 110 24.88 14.46 -18.57
C GLY A 110 25.22 14.49 -17.05
N VAL A 111 24.20 14.40 -16.18
CA VAL A 111 24.35 14.56 -14.73
C VAL A 111 24.33 13.19 -14.05
N LYS A 112 25.48 12.75 -13.58
CA LYS A 112 25.59 11.51 -12.78
C LYS A 112 25.20 11.76 -11.33
N LEU A 113 24.21 11.00 -10.83
CA LEU A 113 23.72 11.06 -9.46
C LEU A 113 23.88 9.70 -8.77
N SER A 114 24.19 9.73 -7.47
CA SER A 114 24.14 8.52 -6.65
C SER A 114 22.68 8.06 -6.45
N LYS A 115 22.47 6.77 -6.16
CA LYS A 115 21.14 6.22 -5.85
C LYS A 115 20.42 7.03 -4.75
N ALA A 116 21.14 7.40 -3.69
CA ALA A 116 20.57 8.20 -2.61
C ALA A 116 20.14 9.61 -3.07
N SER A 117 20.88 10.22 -3.99
CA SER A 117 20.52 11.52 -4.57
C SER A 117 19.30 11.41 -5.49
N VAL A 118 19.19 10.32 -6.26
CA VAL A 118 17.99 10.04 -7.08
C VAL A 118 16.77 9.83 -6.19
N CYS A 119 16.89 9.06 -5.11
CA CYS A 119 15.77 8.86 -4.18
C CYS A 119 15.31 10.19 -3.53
N ARG A 120 16.26 11.04 -3.11
CA ARG A 120 15.92 12.38 -2.56
C ARG A 120 15.23 13.27 -3.60
N LEU A 121 15.70 13.24 -4.84
CA LEU A 121 15.09 13.95 -5.96
C LEU A 121 13.66 13.48 -6.22
N LEU A 122 13.43 12.15 -6.28
CA LEU A 122 12.10 11.59 -6.46
C LEU A 122 11.16 11.98 -5.32
N ASN A 123 11.63 11.90 -4.06
CA ASN A 123 10.85 12.36 -2.89
C ASN A 123 10.52 13.86 -2.97
N GLN A 124 11.46 14.69 -3.42
CA GLN A 124 11.21 16.12 -3.62
C GLN A 124 10.14 16.38 -4.69
N LEU A 125 10.02 15.50 -5.68
CA LEU A 125 8.97 15.51 -6.69
C LEU A 125 7.63 14.89 -6.21
N GLY A 126 7.54 14.48 -4.95
CA GLY A 126 6.35 13.82 -4.40
C GLY A 126 6.21 12.35 -4.79
N LEU A 127 7.26 11.73 -5.35
CA LEU A 127 7.26 10.35 -5.78
C LEU A 127 7.86 9.45 -4.69
N THR A 128 7.12 8.43 -4.27
CA THR A 128 7.55 7.45 -3.27
C THR A 128 7.55 6.04 -3.86
N PRO A 129 8.36 5.11 -3.34
CA PRO A 129 8.28 3.71 -3.74
C PRO A 129 6.90 3.14 -3.41
N GLN A 130 6.23 2.60 -4.42
CA GLN A 130 4.93 1.96 -4.28
C GLN A 130 5.04 0.47 -4.61
N ARG A 131 4.24 -0.37 -3.95
CA ARG A 131 4.06 -1.75 -4.38
C ARG A 131 3.11 -1.75 -5.57
N PRO A 132 3.52 -2.31 -6.73
CA PRO A 132 2.63 -2.36 -7.88
C PRO A 132 1.40 -3.22 -7.56
N VAL A 133 0.24 -2.75 -8.00
CA VAL A 133 -0.98 -3.54 -8.03
C VAL A 133 -0.97 -4.33 -9.34
N TRP A 134 -1.11 -5.63 -9.24
CA TRP A 134 -1.25 -6.49 -10.41
C TRP A 134 -2.70 -6.44 -10.87
N ARG A 135 -2.91 -5.95 -12.09
CA ARG A 135 -4.19 -6.05 -12.79
C ARG A 135 -4.02 -7.00 -13.97
N ALA A 136 -4.97 -7.90 -14.15
CA ALA A 136 -4.95 -8.77 -15.32
C ALA A 136 -5.08 -7.90 -16.58
N TYR A 137 -4.28 -8.16 -17.60
CA TYR A 137 -4.37 -7.47 -18.89
C TYR A 137 -5.76 -7.63 -19.53
N GLN A 138 -6.45 -8.72 -19.21
CA GLN A 138 -7.79 -9.05 -19.69
C GLN A 138 -8.91 -8.31 -18.95
N GLN A 139 -8.61 -7.59 -17.84
CA GLN A 139 -9.60 -6.81 -17.12
C GLN A 139 -10.12 -5.66 -18.00
N ARG A 140 -11.43 -5.52 -18.05
CA ARG A 140 -12.11 -4.44 -18.77
C ARG A 140 -12.65 -3.41 -17.79
N PRO A 141 -12.06 -2.21 -17.72
CA PRO A 141 -12.50 -1.18 -16.79
C PRO A 141 -13.98 -0.82 -16.93
N GLU A 142 -14.50 -0.86 -18.14
CA GLU A 142 -15.91 -0.57 -18.45
C GLU A 142 -16.86 -1.59 -17.81
N GLU A 143 -16.50 -2.87 -17.78
CA GLU A 143 -17.29 -3.91 -17.12
C GLU A 143 -17.25 -3.76 -15.59
N VAL A 144 -16.10 -3.35 -15.05
CA VAL A 144 -15.96 -3.03 -13.61
C VAL A 144 -16.85 -1.83 -13.26
N GLN A 145 -16.83 -0.77 -14.08
CA GLN A 145 -17.64 0.42 -13.81
C GLN A 145 -19.14 0.09 -13.91
N ARG A 146 -19.56 -0.63 -14.95
CA ARG A 146 -20.96 -1.09 -15.10
C ARG A 146 -21.41 -1.95 -13.91
N TRP A 147 -20.53 -2.81 -13.39
CA TRP A 147 -20.82 -3.58 -12.19
C TRP A 147 -21.11 -2.68 -10.98
N LEU A 148 -20.27 -1.68 -10.77
CA LEU A 148 -20.38 -0.77 -9.62
C LEU A 148 -21.61 0.14 -9.71
N ASP A 149 -21.92 0.64 -10.92
CA ASP A 149 -22.97 1.62 -11.12
C ASP A 149 -24.35 1.00 -11.34
N ASP A 150 -24.43 -0.17 -11.97
CA ASP A 150 -25.69 -0.76 -12.41
C ASP A 150 -25.97 -2.15 -11.81
N GLU A 151 -25.04 -3.10 -12.00
CA GLU A 151 -25.32 -4.51 -11.72
C GLU A 151 -25.42 -4.79 -10.23
N TYR A 152 -24.42 -4.37 -9.44
CA TYR A 152 -24.43 -4.58 -8.00
C TYR A 152 -25.58 -3.83 -7.30
N PRO A 153 -25.85 -2.56 -7.60
CA PRO A 153 -27.02 -1.84 -7.06
C PRO A 153 -28.35 -2.55 -7.39
N ARG A 154 -28.47 -3.14 -8.58
CA ARG A 154 -29.65 -3.95 -8.95
C ARG A 154 -29.76 -5.20 -8.09
N ILE A 155 -28.65 -5.94 -7.90
CA ILE A 155 -28.60 -7.12 -7.02
C ILE A 155 -28.99 -6.74 -5.59
N ARG A 156 -28.43 -5.64 -5.07
CA ARG A 156 -28.72 -5.14 -3.72
C ARG A 156 -30.22 -4.81 -3.54
N ARG A 157 -30.82 -4.10 -4.48
CA ARG A 157 -32.27 -3.81 -4.45
C ARG A 157 -33.11 -5.09 -4.50
N LEU A 158 -32.73 -6.05 -5.34
CA LEU A 158 -33.41 -7.34 -5.42
C LEU A 158 -33.28 -8.13 -4.11
N ALA A 159 -32.11 -8.15 -3.51
CA ALA A 159 -31.85 -8.81 -2.22
C ALA A 159 -32.71 -8.18 -1.11
N GLN A 160 -32.80 -6.86 -1.05
CA GLN A 160 -33.67 -6.15 -0.10
C GLN A 160 -35.15 -6.54 -0.29
N LYS A 161 -35.65 -6.53 -1.54
CA LYS A 161 -37.02 -6.91 -1.86
C LYS A 161 -37.33 -8.35 -1.44
N ARG A 162 -36.38 -9.28 -1.59
CA ARG A 162 -36.53 -10.72 -1.25
C ARG A 162 -36.08 -11.03 0.17
N LYS A 163 -35.65 -10.05 0.96
CA LYS A 163 -35.05 -10.23 2.29
C LYS A 163 -33.89 -11.26 2.26
N ALA A 164 -33.13 -11.28 1.15
CA ALA A 164 -32.01 -12.18 0.96
C ALA A 164 -30.73 -11.62 1.57
N THR A 165 -29.84 -12.52 2.02
CA THR A 165 -28.49 -12.17 2.44
C THR A 165 -27.53 -12.26 1.25
N ILE A 166 -26.75 -11.22 1.00
CA ILE A 166 -25.71 -11.23 -0.03
C ILE A 166 -24.43 -11.79 0.58
N PHE A 167 -23.89 -12.82 -0.06
CA PHE A 167 -22.58 -13.38 0.21
C PHE A 167 -21.66 -13.19 -1.00
N PHE A 168 -20.40 -12.97 -0.72
CA PHE A 168 -19.32 -13.04 -1.70
C PHE A 168 -18.52 -14.30 -1.41
N GLY A 169 -18.31 -15.12 -2.41
CA GLY A 169 -17.60 -16.38 -2.27
C GLY A 169 -16.39 -16.49 -3.18
N ASP A 170 -15.43 -17.32 -2.76
CA ASP A 170 -14.21 -17.58 -3.49
C ASP A 170 -13.58 -18.93 -3.11
N GLU A 171 -12.67 -19.42 -3.94
CA GLU A 171 -11.84 -20.57 -3.68
C GLU A 171 -10.39 -20.21 -3.52
N ALA A 172 -9.73 -20.83 -2.58
CA ALA A 172 -8.30 -20.66 -2.37
C ALA A 172 -7.56 -21.99 -2.20
N GLY A 173 -6.35 -22.04 -2.76
CA GLY A 173 -5.37 -23.06 -2.43
C GLY A 173 -4.35 -22.53 -1.42
N LEU A 174 -4.09 -23.28 -0.38
CA LEU A 174 -3.03 -23.03 0.56
C LEU A 174 -1.99 -24.13 0.46
N ARG A 175 -0.71 -23.76 0.35
CA ARG A 175 0.43 -24.70 0.29
C ARG A 175 1.28 -24.60 1.54
N SER A 176 1.90 -25.72 1.94
CA SER A 176 2.82 -25.80 3.09
C SER A 176 4.05 -24.89 2.95
N GLU A 177 4.42 -24.52 1.73
CA GLU A 177 5.57 -23.66 1.41
C GLU A 177 5.26 -22.16 1.56
N HIS A 178 4.02 -21.79 1.85
CA HIS A 178 3.66 -20.39 1.95
C HIS A 178 4.19 -19.80 3.25
N HIS A 179 5.18 -18.91 3.14
CA HIS A 179 5.72 -18.14 4.26
C HIS A 179 5.46 -16.64 4.06
N ALA A 180 4.97 -16.00 5.10
CA ALA A 180 4.70 -14.57 5.11
C ALA A 180 5.54 -13.87 6.18
N GLY A 181 6.09 -12.71 5.80
CA GLY A 181 6.83 -11.84 6.70
C GLY A 181 8.34 -11.87 6.52
N THR A 182 9.01 -10.90 7.13
CA THR A 182 10.47 -10.76 7.16
C THR A 182 10.91 -10.82 8.63
N PRO A 183 11.70 -11.85 9.03
CA PRO A 183 12.24 -11.94 10.39
C PRO A 183 13.42 -10.97 10.58
N TRP A 184 13.70 -10.61 11.82
CA TRP A 184 14.93 -9.92 12.18
C TRP A 184 16.10 -10.90 12.17
N ALA A 185 17.21 -10.50 11.56
CA ALA A 185 18.45 -11.26 11.53
C ALA A 185 19.67 -10.33 11.49
N ILE A 186 20.84 -10.88 11.76
CA ILE A 186 22.09 -10.14 11.63
C ILE A 186 22.26 -9.67 10.18
N ARG A 187 22.64 -8.41 10.00
CA ARG A 187 22.86 -7.85 8.65
C ARG A 187 23.79 -8.72 7.82
N GLY A 188 23.32 -9.11 6.63
CA GLY A 188 24.07 -9.98 5.71
C GLY A 188 23.94 -11.49 6.00
N LYS A 189 23.25 -11.91 7.08
CA LYS A 189 22.95 -13.31 7.37
C LYS A 189 21.46 -13.57 7.16
N THR A 190 21.12 -14.25 6.07
CA THR A 190 19.73 -14.63 5.81
C THR A 190 19.33 -15.75 6.77
N PRO A 191 18.25 -15.59 7.56
CA PRO A 191 17.78 -16.65 8.43
C PRO A 191 17.24 -17.83 7.64
N VAL A 192 17.52 -19.02 8.09
CA VAL A 192 17.06 -20.28 7.50
C VAL A 192 15.90 -20.81 8.33
N VAL A 193 14.75 -21.02 7.69
CA VAL A 193 13.62 -21.73 8.28
C VAL A 193 13.67 -23.18 7.81
N SER A 194 13.90 -24.11 8.71
CA SER A 194 13.86 -25.54 8.39
C SER A 194 12.43 -25.95 8.01
N SER A 195 12.26 -26.63 6.90
CA SER A 195 10.97 -27.20 6.46
C SER A 195 11.17 -28.71 6.19
N THR A 196 10.07 -29.46 6.18
CA THR A 196 10.07 -30.91 5.96
C THR A 196 10.40 -31.33 4.54
N GLY A 197 10.54 -30.41 3.59
CA GLY A 197 10.65 -30.71 2.15
C GLY A 197 9.42 -31.35 1.52
N ALA A 198 8.45 -31.80 2.34
CA ALA A 198 7.19 -32.33 1.86
C ALA A 198 6.25 -31.23 1.39
N ARG A 199 5.72 -31.39 0.17
CA ARG A 199 4.79 -30.46 -0.44
C ARG A 199 3.37 -30.98 -0.29
N PHE A 200 2.59 -30.34 0.54
CA PHE A 200 1.16 -30.61 0.71
C PHE A 200 0.35 -29.31 0.66
N GLY A 201 -0.90 -29.45 0.36
CA GLY A 201 -1.81 -28.30 0.23
C GLY A 201 -3.22 -28.64 0.70
N LEU A 202 -4.01 -27.60 0.87
CA LEU A 202 -5.40 -27.68 1.26
C LEU A 202 -6.20 -26.74 0.35
N SER A 203 -7.30 -27.23 -0.22
CA SER A 203 -8.25 -26.38 -0.93
C SER A 203 -9.33 -25.89 0.02
N LEU A 204 -9.79 -24.69 -0.21
CA LEU A 204 -10.71 -23.97 0.67
C LEU A 204 -11.78 -23.31 -0.20
N ILE A 205 -13.00 -23.28 0.31
CA ILE A 205 -14.08 -22.46 -0.24
C ILE A 205 -14.64 -21.66 0.92
N SER A 206 -14.88 -20.36 0.73
CA SER A 206 -15.59 -19.54 1.71
C SER A 206 -16.60 -18.61 1.09
N ALA A 207 -17.42 -18.03 1.94
CA ALA A 207 -18.32 -16.96 1.59
C ALA A 207 -18.47 -16.01 2.80
N VAL A 208 -18.42 -14.71 2.54
CA VAL A 208 -18.56 -13.64 3.54
C VAL A 208 -19.72 -12.72 3.22
N SER A 209 -20.37 -12.20 4.26
CA SER A 209 -21.43 -11.20 4.13
C SER A 209 -21.06 -9.90 4.83
N ALA A 210 -21.60 -8.77 4.36
CA ALA A 210 -21.46 -7.47 5.01
C ALA A 210 -22.07 -7.42 6.42
N GLN A 211 -22.95 -8.36 6.77
CA GLN A 211 -23.50 -8.51 8.11
C GLN A 211 -22.48 -9.08 9.10
N GLY A 212 -21.34 -9.61 8.60
CA GLY A 212 -20.27 -10.16 9.42
C GLY A 212 -20.30 -11.68 9.54
N GLU A 213 -20.96 -12.36 8.61
CA GLU A 213 -20.97 -13.82 8.55
C GLU A 213 -19.81 -14.34 7.70
N LEU A 214 -19.18 -15.41 8.15
CA LEU A 214 -18.25 -16.23 7.38
C LEU A 214 -18.74 -17.68 7.36
N ARG A 215 -18.89 -18.26 6.18
CA ARG A 215 -19.12 -19.69 5.95
C ARG A 215 -17.92 -20.25 5.21
N PHE A 216 -17.42 -21.41 5.59
CA PHE A 216 -16.27 -22.01 4.92
C PHE A 216 -16.29 -23.53 4.93
N MET A 217 -15.58 -24.11 3.98
CA MET A 217 -15.35 -25.54 3.84
C MET A 217 -13.91 -25.81 3.42
N THR A 218 -13.28 -26.81 4.03
CA THR A 218 -11.98 -27.32 3.64
C THR A 218 -12.13 -28.57 2.79
N VAL A 219 -11.28 -28.73 1.79
CA VAL A 219 -11.33 -29.83 0.83
C VAL A 219 -9.93 -30.37 0.57
N ASN A 220 -9.76 -31.68 0.63
CA ASN A 220 -8.46 -32.33 0.36
C ASN A 220 -8.19 -32.56 -1.14
N SER A 221 -9.16 -32.25 -1.99
CA SER A 221 -9.07 -32.36 -3.45
C SER A 221 -9.18 -31.00 -4.14
N ARG A 222 -9.05 -30.96 -5.45
CA ARG A 222 -9.39 -29.76 -6.23
C ARG A 222 -10.87 -29.45 -6.12
N VAL A 223 -11.22 -28.18 -6.08
CA VAL A 223 -12.60 -27.73 -6.12
C VAL A 223 -13.17 -27.95 -7.52
N GLY A 224 -14.07 -28.92 -7.65
CA GLY A 224 -14.84 -29.16 -8.86
C GLY A 224 -16.31 -28.85 -8.62
N ALA A 225 -17.14 -28.92 -9.67
CA ALA A 225 -18.56 -28.56 -9.60
C ALA A 225 -19.33 -29.34 -8.53
N LYS A 226 -19.04 -30.64 -8.33
CA LYS A 226 -19.68 -31.45 -7.27
C LYS A 226 -19.33 -30.94 -5.87
N VAL A 227 -18.07 -30.60 -5.65
CA VAL A 227 -17.56 -30.02 -4.36
C VAL A 227 -18.20 -28.66 -4.11
N PHE A 228 -18.29 -27.82 -5.13
CA PHE A 228 -18.97 -26.55 -5.05
C PHE A 228 -20.45 -26.69 -4.69
N ILE A 229 -21.18 -27.64 -5.29
CA ILE A 229 -22.57 -27.95 -4.91
C ILE A 229 -22.65 -28.35 -3.43
N GLU A 230 -21.72 -29.15 -2.94
CA GLU A 230 -21.69 -29.52 -1.53
C GLU A 230 -21.52 -28.30 -0.62
N PHE A 231 -20.64 -27.35 -1.01
CA PHE A 231 -20.53 -26.07 -0.32
C PHE A 231 -21.83 -25.26 -0.36
N LEU A 232 -22.51 -25.20 -1.51
CA LEU A 232 -23.80 -24.51 -1.65
C LEU A 232 -24.89 -25.12 -0.76
N LYS A 233 -24.93 -26.46 -0.65
CA LYS A 233 -25.85 -27.16 0.28
C LYS A 233 -25.58 -26.76 1.73
N ARG A 234 -24.29 -26.72 2.13
CA ARG A 234 -23.90 -26.28 3.49
C ARG A 234 -24.20 -24.82 3.73
N LEU A 235 -24.04 -23.97 2.72
CA LEU A 235 -24.36 -22.54 2.80
C LEU A 235 -25.86 -22.33 3.04
N LEU A 236 -26.71 -23.15 2.37
CA LEU A 236 -28.16 -23.14 2.54
C LEU A 236 -28.64 -23.81 3.83
N HIS A 237 -27.82 -24.67 4.44
CA HIS A 237 -28.19 -25.35 5.67
C HIS A 237 -28.36 -24.36 6.82
N ASN A 238 -29.49 -24.38 7.49
CA ASN A 238 -29.88 -23.43 8.54
C ASN A 238 -29.88 -21.95 8.09
N ALA A 239 -30.11 -21.69 6.79
CA ALA A 239 -30.29 -20.34 6.32
C ALA A 239 -31.77 -19.94 6.44
N ASP A 240 -32.07 -18.96 7.28
CA ASP A 240 -33.42 -18.44 7.49
C ASP A 240 -33.90 -17.54 6.33
N ARG A 241 -32.96 -17.07 5.52
CA ARG A 241 -33.22 -16.17 4.39
C ARG A 241 -32.68 -16.73 3.10
N ALA A 242 -33.24 -16.30 1.98
CA ALA A 242 -32.67 -16.59 0.68
C ALA A 242 -31.20 -16.02 0.60
N ILE A 243 -30.38 -16.70 -0.15
CA ILE A 243 -28.95 -16.34 -0.32
C ILE A 243 -28.71 -15.88 -1.74
N PHE A 244 -28.10 -14.74 -1.89
CA PHE A 244 -27.54 -14.23 -3.12
C PHE A 244 -26.02 -14.37 -3.04
N LEU A 245 -25.47 -15.35 -3.76
CA LEU A 245 -24.05 -15.61 -3.75
C LEU A 245 -23.39 -15.01 -4.99
N ILE A 246 -22.44 -14.13 -4.76
CA ILE A 246 -21.63 -13.50 -5.79
C ILE A 246 -20.29 -14.21 -5.82
N VAL A 247 -19.88 -14.72 -6.97
CA VAL A 247 -18.63 -15.47 -7.20
C VAL A 247 -17.94 -14.96 -8.45
N ASP A 248 -16.70 -15.37 -8.66
CA ASP A 248 -15.99 -15.07 -9.89
C ASP A 248 -16.51 -15.85 -11.11
N GLY A 249 -15.97 -15.54 -12.28
CA GLY A 249 -16.34 -16.18 -13.54
C GLY A 249 -15.74 -17.56 -13.78
N HIS A 250 -15.24 -18.26 -12.75
CA HIS A 250 -14.61 -19.59 -12.90
C HIS A 250 -15.55 -20.59 -13.56
N PRO A 251 -15.07 -21.49 -14.47
CA PRO A 251 -15.91 -22.46 -15.17
C PRO A 251 -16.74 -23.37 -14.25
N VAL A 252 -16.26 -23.66 -13.05
CA VAL A 252 -16.97 -24.44 -12.03
C VAL A 252 -18.32 -23.83 -11.70
N HIS A 253 -18.38 -22.50 -11.54
CA HIS A 253 -19.60 -21.76 -11.18
C HIS A 253 -20.65 -21.77 -12.32
N LYS A 254 -20.19 -21.88 -13.56
CA LYS A 254 -21.01 -21.88 -14.78
C LYS A 254 -21.39 -23.30 -15.23
N ALA A 255 -20.96 -24.33 -14.49
CA ALA A 255 -21.22 -25.70 -14.87
C ALA A 255 -22.73 -26.03 -14.86
N LYS A 256 -23.21 -26.74 -15.88
CA LYS A 256 -24.64 -27.10 -16.01
C LYS A 256 -25.23 -27.79 -14.77
N ILE A 257 -24.43 -28.61 -14.07
CA ILE A 257 -24.89 -29.28 -12.84
C ILE A 257 -25.07 -28.29 -11.68
N VAL A 258 -24.28 -27.21 -11.63
CA VAL A 258 -24.44 -26.14 -10.64
C VAL A 258 -25.70 -25.35 -10.95
N SER A 259 -25.91 -24.94 -12.21
CA SER A 259 -27.14 -24.24 -12.62
C SER A 259 -28.39 -25.04 -12.28
N LYS A 260 -28.43 -26.35 -12.62
CA LYS A 260 -29.54 -27.25 -12.25
C LYS A 260 -29.76 -27.31 -10.73
N PHE A 261 -28.68 -27.37 -9.94
CA PHE A 261 -28.81 -27.36 -8.49
C PHE A 261 -29.40 -26.03 -8.00
N VAL A 262 -28.92 -24.89 -8.50
CA VAL A 262 -29.45 -23.58 -8.14
C VAL A 262 -30.93 -23.45 -8.48
N GLU A 263 -31.34 -23.88 -9.67
CA GLU A 263 -32.76 -23.94 -10.10
C GLU A 263 -33.61 -24.79 -9.16
N SER A 264 -33.08 -25.94 -8.71
CA SER A 264 -33.80 -26.84 -7.79
C SER A 264 -34.04 -26.21 -6.41
N THR A 265 -33.36 -25.16 -6.06
CA THR A 265 -33.56 -24.45 -4.78
C THR A 265 -34.77 -23.51 -4.77
N GLN A 266 -35.47 -23.39 -5.91
CA GLN A 266 -36.68 -22.56 -6.06
C GLN A 266 -36.53 -21.13 -5.57
N GLY A 267 -35.35 -20.53 -5.85
CA GLY A 267 -35.02 -19.14 -5.52
C GLY A 267 -34.48 -18.93 -4.11
N ARG A 268 -34.30 -19.98 -3.30
CA ARG A 268 -33.57 -19.87 -2.03
C ARG A 268 -32.10 -19.54 -2.22
N LEU A 269 -31.52 -19.92 -3.36
CA LEU A 269 -30.17 -19.55 -3.78
C LEU A 269 -30.21 -18.91 -5.16
N GLN A 270 -29.51 -17.79 -5.32
CA GLN A 270 -29.22 -17.19 -6.62
C GLN A 270 -27.72 -16.95 -6.74
N LEU A 271 -27.14 -17.27 -7.91
CA LEU A 271 -25.75 -17.00 -8.21
C LEU A 271 -25.62 -15.77 -9.12
N PHE A 272 -24.66 -14.93 -8.81
CA PHE A 272 -24.25 -13.77 -9.61
C PHE A 272 -22.76 -13.84 -9.85
N LEU A 273 -22.32 -13.32 -10.99
CA LEU A 273 -20.92 -13.37 -11.37
C LEU A 273 -20.29 -11.97 -11.26
N LEU A 274 -19.12 -11.88 -10.65
CA LEU A 274 -18.27 -10.69 -10.71
C LEU A 274 -17.79 -10.41 -12.15
N PRO A 275 -17.42 -9.18 -12.47
CA PRO A 275 -16.73 -8.88 -13.72
C PRO A 275 -15.49 -9.76 -13.88
N PRO A 276 -15.19 -10.20 -15.11
CA PRO A 276 -14.01 -11.02 -15.37
C PRO A 276 -12.71 -10.34 -14.89
N TYR A 277 -11.81 -11.14 -14.35
CA TYR A 277 -10.47 -10.70 -13.92
C TYR A 277 -10.45 -9.54 -12.90
N SER A 278 -11.44 -9.48 -12.00
CA SER A 278 -11.59 -8.42 -11.01
C SER A 278 -11.63 -8.96 -9.57
N PRO A 279 -10.60 -9.69 -9.11
CA PRO A 279 -10.55 -10.26 -7.77
C PRO A 279 -10.55 -9.19 -6.67
N GLU A 280 -10.06 -7.98 -6.98
CA GLU A 280 -10.04 -6.86 -6.04
C GLU A 280 -11.44 -6.41 -5.59
N LEU A 281 -12.48 -6.72 -6.37
CA LEU A 281 -13.87 -6.44 -6.02
C LEU A 281 -14.46 -7.49 -5.07
N ASN A 282 -13.79 -8.65 -4.89
CA ASN A 282 -14.27 -9.71 -4.02
C ASN A 282 -13.80 -9.52 -2.57
N PRO A 283 -14.68 -9.20 -1.60
CA PRO A 283 -14.29 -9.12 -0.19
C PRO A 283 -13.72 -10.42 0.37
N ASP A 284 -14.11 -11.58 -0.18
CA ASP A 284 -13.65 -12.89 0.29
C ASP A 284 -12.15 -13.13 0.04
N GLU A 285 -11.54 -12.48 -0.95
CA GLU A 285 -10.09 -12.45 -1.15
C GLU A 285 -9.32 -11.91 0.09
N ARG A 286 -9.98 -11.09 0.90
CA ARG A 286 -9.41 -10.57 2.15
C ARG A 286 -9.32 -11.63 3.24
N VAL A 287 -10.23 -12.59 3.23
CA VAL A 287 -10.17 -13.77 4.13
C VAL A 287 -8.90 -14.57 3.81
N TRP A 288 -8.63 -14.78 2.52
CA TRP A 288 -7.44 -15.52 2.09
C TRP A 288 -6.15 -14.77 2.38
N ASN A 289 -6.15 -13.46 2.17
CA ASN A 289 -5.01 -12.63 2.51
C ASN A 289 -4.72 -12.67 4.02
N ASP A 290 -5.75 -12.58 4.84
CA ASP A 290 -5.63 -12.66 6.29
C ASP A 290 -5.14 -14.04 6.76
N LEU A 291 -5.70 -15.12 6.22
CA LEU A 291 -5.27 -16.48 6.50
C LEU A 291 -3.80 -16.72 6.08
N LYS A 292 -3.44 -16.33 4.87
CA LYS A 292 -2.10 -16.55 4.30
C LYS A 292 -1.03 -15.71 4.99
N ASN A 293 -1.30 -14.43 5.25
CA ASN A 293 -0.29 -13.49 5.71
C ASN A 293 -0.25 -13.29 7.23
N ASN A 294 -1.37 -13.46 7.93
CA ASN A 294 -1.46 -13.19 9.36
C ASN A 294 -1.59 -14.45 10.22
N ALA A 295 -1.84 -15.60 9.61
CA ALA A 295 -2.00 -16.86 10.35
C ALA A 295 -1.02 -17.93 9.85
N VAL A 296 -1.46 -18.77 8.91
CA VAL A 296 -0.74 -19.97 8.50
C VAL A 296 0.63 -19.66 7.89
N GLY A 297 0.74 -18.59 7.10
CA GLY A 297 2.02 -18.22 6.48
C GLY A 297 3.11 -17.76 7.46
N ARG A 298 2.76 -17.56 8.74
CA ARG A 298 3.72 -17.23 9.82
C ARG A 298 4.05 -18.42 10.72
N GLN A 299 3.47 -19.57 10.45
CA GLN A 299 3.67 -20.77 11.25
C GLN A 299 4.43 -21.81 10.45
N ARG A 300 5.31 -22.53 11.14
CA ARG A 300 5.89 -23.75 10.59
C ARG A 300 4.84 -24.85 10.64
N VAL A 301 4.62 -25.50 9.52
CA VAL A 301 3.65 -26.57 9.37
C VAL A 301 4.36 -27.80 8.82
N ASP A 302 4.40 -28.87 9.59
CA ASP A 302 5.19 -30.08 9.31
C ASP A 302 4.34 -31.24 8.78
N SER A 303 3.01 -31.12 8.77
CA SER A 303 2.11 -32.17 8.27
C SER A 303 0.79 -31.61 7.73
N PRO A 304 0.08 -32.35 6.84
CA PRO A 304 -1.25 -31.97 6.37
C PRO A 304 -2.24 -31.75 7.51
N ARG A 305 -2.16 -32.57 8.55
CA ARG A 305 -3.02 -32.47 9.74
C ARG A 305 -2.80 -31.17 10.50
N GLN A 306 -1.53 -30.75 10.67
CA GLN A 306 -1.21 -29.47 11.31
C GLN A 306 -1.70 -28.30 10.46
N LEU A 307 -1.51 -28.35 9.13
CA LEU A 307 -2.02 -27.33 8.22
C LEU A 307 -3.54 -27.19 8.36
N HIS A 308 -4.25 -28.30 8.27
CA HIS A 308 -5.70 -28.32 8.40
C HIS A 308 -6.17 -27.77 9.75
N LYS A 309 -5.53 -28.18 10.86
CA LYS A 309 -5.85 -27.69 12.21
C LYS A 309 -5.63 -26.18 12.34
N ALA A 310 -4.51 -25.66 11.82
CA ALA A 310 -4.17 -24.23 11.85
C ALA A 310 -5.19 -23.41 11.05
N VAL A 311 -5.57 -23.88 9.85
CA VAL A 311 -6.56 -23.24 9.00
C VAL A 311 -7.93 -23.20 9.68
N ILE A 312 -8.42 -24.32 10.16
CA ILE A 312 -9.73 -24.41 10.83
C ILE A 312 -9.76 -23.52 12.07
N SER A 313 -8.70 -23.57 12.89
CA SER A 313 -8.60 -22.75 14.10
C SER A 313 -8.73 -21.25 13.75
N HIS A 314 -7.96 -20.78 12.76
CA HIS A 314 -8.00 -19.38 12.34
C HIS A 314 -9.36 -18.96 11.78
N LEU A 315 -9.90 -19.74 10.84
CA LEU A 315 -11.20 -19.42 10.20
C LEU A 315 -12.35 -19.44 11.22
N ARG A 316 -12.31 -20.31 12.23
CA ARG A 316 -13.29 -20.29 13.33
C ARG A 316 -13.17 -19.05 14.20
N VAL A 317 -11.96 -18.57 14.46
CA VAL A 317 -11.76 -17.28 15.16
C VAL A 317 -12.34 -16.14 14.35
N VAL A 318 -12.09 -16.09 13.05
CA VAL A 318 -12.67 -15.09 12.15
C VAL A 318 -14.20 -15.20 12.14
N GLN A 319 -14.75 -16.41 12.01
CA GLN A 319 -16.19 -16.69 11.99
C GLN A 319 -16.90 -16.21 13.27
N LYS A 320 -16.24 -16.33 14.42
CA LYS A 320 -16.75 -15.84 15.72
C LYS A 320 -16.53 -14.34 15.92
N SER A 321 -15.94 -13.64 14.96
CA SER A 321 -15.61 -12.23 15.04
C SER A 321 -16.29 -11.42 13.91
N PRO A 322 -17.61 -11.14 14.01
CA PRO A 322 -18.34 -10.44 12.94
C PRO A 322 -17.75 -9.09 12.55
N HIS A 323 -17.17 -8.35 13.52
CA HIS A 323 -16.50 -7.09 13.25
C HIS A 323 -15.29 -7.25 12.32
N ARG A 324 -14.53 -8.35 12.46
CA ARG A 324 -13.40 -8.68 11.58
C ARG A 324 -13.88 -8.97 10.15
N VAL A 325 -14.95 -9.75 10.01
CA VAL A 325 -15.54 -10.03 8.70
C VAL A 325 -16.04 -8.75 8.04
N ARG A 326 -16.75 -7.87 8.79
CA ARG A 326 -17.17 -6.55 8.27
C ARG A 326 -16.00 -5.70 7.82
N SER A 327 -14.85 -5.78 8.47
CA SER A 327 -13.67 -5.00 8.08
C SER A 327 -13.14 -5.35 6.68
N TYR A 328 -13.40 -6.54 6.16
CA TYR A 328 -13.06 -6.94 4.80
C TYR A 328 -13.82 -6.16 3.72
N PHE A 329 -14.96 -5.57 4.09
CA PHE A 329 -15.79 -4.72 3.25
C PHE A 329 -15.42 -3.22 3.34
N GLN A 330 -14.49 -2.83 4.20
CA GLN A 330 -14.11 -1.42 4.40
C GLN A 330 -12.95 -0.95 3.50
N ASN A 331 -12.39 -1.83 2.67
CA ASN A 331 -11.31 -1.47 1.78
C ASN A 331 -11.84 -0.63 0.61
N GLU A 332 -11.00 0.21 0.03
CA GLU A 332 -11.37 1.11 -1.08
C GLU A 332 -12.06 0.38 -2.24
N THR A 333 -11.61 -0.83 -2.57
CA THR A 333 -12.15 -1.63 -3.66
C THR A 333 -13.37 -2.47 -3.30
N THR A 334 -13.63 -2.72 -2.01
CA THR A 334 -14.72 -3.59 -1.54
C THR A 334 -15.83 -2.86 -0.79
N LYS A 335 -15.63 -1.57 -0.45
CA LYS A 335 -16.62 -0.76 0.29
C LYS A 335 -17.95 -0.57 -0.43
N TYR A 336 -18.01 -0.78 -1.73
CA TYR A 336 -19.25 -0.76 -2.50
C TYR A 336 -20.24 -1.83 -2.04
N ALA A 337 -19.72 -2.92 -1.45
CA ALA A 337 -20.47 -4.08 -0.99
C ALA A 337 -20.80 -4.04 0.52
N ALA A 338 -20.43 -2.97 1.23
CA ALA A 338 -20.67 -2.77 2.66
C ALA A 338 -22.14 -2.48 3.00
#